data_182301da72ebd1a7ed023d117a8903ac
#
_entry.id   182301da72ebd1a7ed023d117a8903ac
#
_cell.length_a   1.000
_cell.length_b   1.000
_cell.length_c   1.000
_cell.angle_alpha   90.00
_cell.angle_beta   90.00
_cell.angle_gamma   90.00
#
_symmetry.space_group_name_H-M   'P 1'
#
loop_
_entity.id
_entity.type
_entity.pdbx_description
1 polymer ?
#
loop_
_entity_poly.entity_id
_entity_poly.type
_entity_poly.pdbx_seq_one_letter_code
_entity_poly.pdbx_strand_id
1 'polypeptide(L)'
;MVEKFITAGDTPVHVCDSEKGDRCAVLLHGYLESMLVWDDFVPYLYKQVRVITLDLPGHGISVVKGPVHTMEYLADVVKDTLDALGIARCTLVGHSMGGYVALAFCEKYPERLDGVVLLSSTPDADTDEKKENRLREIKLVEAGKKDALARVAPEAGVAPEHRPRMRDEIEDLVEQVFVTEDEGIAALLRGMIERPDRNEMLRRSAVRQLFIFGKHDGYIPLEKAEALAAAHPQARIAWLEHSGHMGFLEEPEITARALLDFMGTENEPESR
;
A
#
# COMPACT_ATOMS: atom_id res chain seq x y z
N MET A 1 -11.43 15.41 -2.58
CA MET A 1 -9.95 15.45 -2.48
C MET A 1 -9.44 16.61 -3.32
N VAL A 2 -8.34 17.25 -2.93
CA VAL A 2 -7.64 18.27 -3.73
C VAL A 2 -6.41 17.62 -4.33
N GLU A 3 -6.36 17.61 -5.65
CA GLU A 3 -5.24 17.06 -6.42
C GLU A 3 -4.10 18.08 -6.50
N LYS A 4 -2.87 17.65 -6.31
CA LYS A 4 -1.68 18.49 -6.26
C LYS A 4 -0.49 17.79 -6.90
N PHE A 5 0.38 18.57 -7.54
CA PHE A 5 1.74 18.17 -7.83
C PHE A 5 2.67 18.87 -6.86
N ILE A 6 3.45 18.11 -6.13
CA ILE A 6 4.44 18.65 -5.19
C ILE A 6 5.83 18.15 -5.54
N THR A 7 6.85 18.89 -5.10
CA THR A 7 8.23 18.43 -5.20
C THR A 7 8.68 17.89 -3.85
N ALA A 8 8.75 16.57 -3.73
CA ALA A 8 9.25 15.87 -2.56
C ALA A 8 10.77 15.74 -2.67
N GLY A 9 11.52 16.57 -1.92
CA GLY A 9 12.95 16.70 -2.15
C GLY A 9 13.24 17.22 -3.55
N ASP A 10 13.71 16.35 -4.44
CA ASP A 10 13.94 16.63 -5.86
C ASP A 10 13.04 15.81 -6.80
N THR A 11 12.03 15.14 -6.26
CA THR A 11 11.14 14.23 -6.98
C THR A 11 9.75 14.83 -7.09
N PRO A 12 9.23 15.11 -8.30
CA PRO A 12 7.83 15.46 -8.51
C PRO A 12 6.92 14.28 -8.16
N VAL A 13 5.93 14.52 -7.32
CA VAL A 13 4.97 13.53 -6.84
C VAL A 13 3.56 14.03 -7.05
N HIS A 14 2.70 13.17 -7.57
CA HIS A 14 1.27 13.40 -7.68
C HIS A 14 0.57 12.96 -6.39
N VAL A 15 -0.26 13.84 -5.82
CA VAL A 15 -0.86 13.67 -4.50
C VAL A 15 -2.31 14.12 -4.52
N CYS A 16 -3.18 13.39 -3.83
CA CYS A 16 -4.51 13.86 -3.44
C CYS A 16 -4.61 14.04 -1.92
N ASP A 17 -5.24 15.14 -1.49
CA ASP A 17 -5.32 15.56 -0.09
C ASP A 17 -6.75 15.97 0.26
N SER A 18 -7.32 15.41 1.31
CA SER A 18 -8.64 15.83 1.81
C SER A 18 -8.61 17.15 2.59
N GLU A 19 -7.42 17.64 2.94
CA GLU A 19 -7.14 18.92 3.63
C GLU A 19 -7.81 19.10 5.01
N LYS A 20 -8.58 18.13 5.48
CA LYS A 20 -9.37 18.23 6.72
C LYS A 20 -9.15 17.04 7.63
N GLY A 21 -9.05 17.31 8.93
CA GLY A 21 -8.92 16.32 9.99
C GLY A 21 -7.68 16.56 10.86
N ASP A 22 -7.81 16.31 12.15
CA ASP A 22 -6.74 16.47 13.15
C ASP A 22 -5.76 15.29 13.12
N ARG A 23 -6.22 14.13 12.64
CA ARG A 23 -5.41 12.94 12.44
C ARG A 23 -5.24 12.71 10.94
N CYS A 24 -4.08 12.22 10.54
CA CYS A 24 -3.74 12.01 9.14
C CYS A 24 -3.49 10.53 8.84
N ALA A 25 -4.18 10.00 7.83
CA ALA A 25 -3.89 8.71 7.20
C ALA A 25 -3.22 8.96 5.85
N VAL A 26 -2.09 8.31 5.61
CA VAL A 26 -1.41 8.31 4.30
C VAL A 26 -1.51 6.91 3.72
N LEU A 27 -2.12 6.79 2.54
CA LEU A 27 -2.38 5.51 1.89
C LEU A 27 -1.38 5.29 0.76
N LEU A 28 -0.59 4.23 0.86
CA LEU A 28 0.41 3.82 -0.12
C LEU A 28 -0.11 2.62 -0.90
N HIS A 29 -0.21 2.76 -2.21
CA HIS A 29 -0.70 1.73 -3.13
C HIS A 29 0.28 0.55 -3.28
N GLY A 30 -0.19 -0.55 -3.87
CA GLY A 30 0.57 -1.74 -4.15
C GLY A 30 1.35 -1.70 -5.47
N TYR A 31 1.95 -2.83 -5.81
CA TYR A 31 2.63 -3.05 -7.08
C TYR A 31 1.61 -3.11 -8.22
N LEU A 32 1.89 -2.45 -9.34
CA LEU A 32 1.01 -2.31 -10.53
C LEU A 32 -0.26 -1.48 -10.27
N GLU A 33 -0.32 -0.74 -9.18
CA GLU A 33 -1.40 0.16 -8.82
C GLU A 33 -0.95 1.62 -8.93
N SER A 34 -1.88 2.52 -8.73
CA SER A 34 -1.66 3.96 -8.53
C SER A 34 -2.49 4.46 -7.36
N MET A 35 -2.42 5.73 -7.02
CA MET A 35 -3.27 6.29 -5.96
C MET A 35 -4.77 6.19 -6.28
N LEU A 36 -5.16 6.00 -7.56
CA LEU A 36 -6.56 5.84 -7.98
C LEU A 36 -7.23 4.61 -7.37
N VAL A 37 -6.45 3.60 -6.98
CA VAL A 37 -6.97 2.40 -6.31
C VAL A 37 -7.73 2.72 -5.02
N TRP A 38 -7.49 3.90 -4.45
CA TRP A 38 -8.10 4.37 -3.20
C TRP A 38 -9.39 5.16 -3.38
N ASP A 39 -9.77 5.53 -4.62
CA ASP A 39 -10.86 6.49 -4.85
C ASP A 39 -12.19 6.04 -4.24
N ASP A 40 -12.53 4.76 -4.37
CA ASP A 40 -13.75 4.19 -3.77
C ASP A 40 -13.61 3.93 -2.26
N PHE A 41 -12.39 3.87 -1.73
CA PHE A 41 -12.14 3.64 -0.32
C PHE A 41 -12.05 4.93 0.51
N VAL A 42 -11.51 6.00 -0.05
CA VAL A 42 -11.37 7.31 0.63
C VAL A 42 -12.68 7.83 1.21
N PRO A 43 -13.86 7.68 0.57
CA PRO A 43 -15.16 8.09 1.12
C PRO A 43 -15.48 7.54 2.51
N TYR A 44 -14.96 6.40 2.87
CA TYR A 44 -15.16 5.80 4.19
C TYR A 44 -14.31 6.45 5.30
N LEU A 45 -13.29 7.23 4.94
CA LEU A 45 -12.27 7.78 5.86
C LEU A 45 -12.32 9.30 5.99
N TYR A 46 -12.44 10.03 4.87
CA TYR A 46 -12.13 11.48 4.79
C TYR A 46 -13.00 12.38 5.66
N LYS A 47 -14.13 11.90 6.16
CA LYS A 47 -14.99 12.64 7.09
C LYS A 47 -14.46 12.65 8.52
N GLN A 48 -13.62 11.69 8.88
CA GLN A 48 -13.12 11.46 10.24
C GLN A 48 -11.63 11.78 10.38
N VAL A 49 -10.86 11.62 9.29
CA VAL A 49 -9.42 11.86 9.26
C VAL A 49 -9.03 12.60 8.00
N ARG A 50 -7.91 13.33 8.04
CA ARG A 50 -7.26 13.81 6.81
C ARG A 50 -6.68 12.61 6.07
N VAL A 51 -7.01 12.47 4.80
CA VAL A 51 -6.52 11.39 3.96
C VAL A 51 -5.59 11.95 2.89
N ILE A 52 -4.42 11.36 2.77
CA ILE A 52 -3.44 11.61 1.72
C ILE A 52 -3.28 10.33 0.91
N THR A 53 -3.42 10.42 -0.39
CA THR A 53 -3.02 9.38 -1.35
C THR A 53 -1.96 9.95 -2.27
N LEU A 54 -1.04 9.13 -2.75
CA LEU A 54 0.01 9.58 -3.67
C LEU A 54 0.40 8.47 -4.63
N ASP A 55 0.81 8.87 -5.83
CA ASP A 55 1.49 7.98 -6.75
C ASP A 55 2.95 7.85 -6.33
N LEU A 56 3.36 6.66 -5.91
CA LEU A 56 4.77 6.38 -5.64
C LEU A 56 5.59 6.52 -6.92
N PRO A 57 6.84 7.01 -6.85
CA PRO A 57 7.71 7.17 -8.02
C PRO A 57 7.68 5.96 -8.96
N GLY A 58 7.46 6.23 -10.25
CA GLY A 58 7.35 5.22 -11.29
C GLY A 58 5.98 4.59 -11.45
N HIS A 59 4.96 5.09 -10.73
CA HIS A 59 3.56 4.65 -10.85
C HIS A 59 2.64 5.84 -11.05
N GLY A 60 1.43 5.58 -11.60
CA GLY A 60 0.49 6.63 -11.96
C GLY A 60 1.16 7.66 -12.86
N ILE A 61 1.11 8.93 -12.46
CA ILE A 61 1.74 10.04 -13.19
C ILE A 61 2.95 10.65 -12.44
N SER A 62 3.46 9.95 -11.40
CA SER A 62 4.71 10.32 -10.74
C SER A 62 5.93 9.81 -11.53
N VAL A 63 7.00 10.61 -11.55
CA VAL A 63 8.17 10.34 -12.40
C VAL A 63 8.93 9.08 -12.02
N VAL A 64 9.54 8.44 -13.03
CA VAL A 64 10.54 7.39 -12.83
C VAL A 64 11.90 8.06 -12.52
N LYS A 65 12.55 7.67 -11.43
CA LYS A 65 13.85 8.24 -11.05
C LYS A 65 14.92 7.15 -10.86
N GLY A 66 15.66 6.91 -11.91
CA GLY A 66 16.72 5.93 -11.93
C GLY A 66 16.25 4.48 -12.13
N PRO A 67 17.18 3.52 -12.18
CA PRO A 67 16.89 2.14 -12.57
C PRO A 67 16.38 1.26 -11.42
N VAL A 68 16.44 1.72 -10.16
CA VAL A 68 16.03 0.97 -8.96
C VAL A 68 15.30 1.91 -8.01
N HIS A 69 14.08 1.55 -7.67
CA HIS A 69 13.30 2.24 -6.64
C HIS A 69 13.29 1.38 -5.37
N THR A 70 14.30 1.57 -4.51
CA THR A 70 14.36 0.85 -3.23
C THR A 70 13.25 1.31 -2.29
N MET A 71 12.86 0.46 -1.36
CA MET A 71 11.83 0.81 -0.36
C MET A 71 12.26 2.00 0.51
N GLU A 72 13.57 2.13 0.76
CA GLU A 72 14.18 3.25 1.48
C GLU A 72 14.07 4.56 0.70
N TYR A 73 14.34 4.54 -0.61
CA TYR A 73 14.16 5.71 -1.48
C TYR A 73 12.68 6.14 -1.51
N LEU A 74 11.76 5.19 -1.68
CA LEU A 74 10.32 5.50 -1.67
C LEU A 74 9.87 6.05 -0.30
N ALA A 75 10.43 5.53 0.79
CA ALA A 75 10.17 6.06 2.13
C ALA A 75 10.68 7.51 2.30
N ASP A 76 11.84 7.84 1.71
CA ASP A 76 12.35 9.22 1.70
C ASP A 76 11.41 10.15 0.94
N VAL A 77 10.92 9.72 -0.23
CA VAL A 77 9.92 10.49 -1.00
C VAL A 77 8.62 10.70 -0.22
N VAL A 78 8.13 9.68 0.48
CA VAL A 78 6.95 9.83 1.37
C VAL A 78 7.24 10.84 2.48
N LYS A 79 8.39 10.77 3.12
CA LYS A 79 8.80 11.72 4.18
C LYS A 79 8.85 13.14 3.64
N ASP A 80 9.47 13.37 2.50
CA ASP A 80 9.57 14.70 1.88
C ASP A 80 8.21 15.21 1.41
N THR A 81 7.31 14.31 0.98
CA THR A 81 5.90 14.63 0.71
C THR A 81 5.20 15.14 1.95
N LEU A 82 5.35 14.48 3.10
CA LEU A 82 4.79 14.93 4.38
C LEU A 82 5.31 16.31 4.78
N ASP A 83 6.60 16.56 4.59
CA ASP A 83 7.22 17.86 4.88
C ASP A 83 6.64 18.97 4.00
N ALA A 84 6.51 18.73 2.70
CA ALA A 84 5.92 19.67 1.76
C ALA A 84 4.44 19.99 2.08
N LEU A 85 3.71 19.03 2.65
CA LEU A 85 2.31 19.20 3.09
C LEU A 85 2.17 19.72 4.53
N GLY A 86 3.28 19.95 5.23
CA GLY A 86 3.29 20.40 6.63
C GLY A 86 2.74 19.39 7.62
N ILE A 87 2.82 18.09 7.30
CA ILE A 87 2.32 17.00 8.15
C ILE A 87 3.45 16.50 9.04
N ALA A 88 3.33 16.76 10.34
CA ALA A 88 4.36 16.37 11.31
C ALA A 88 4.34 14.86 11.61
N ARG A 89 3.14 14.27 11.74
CA ARG A 89 2.93 12.84 12.04
C ARG A 89 1.72 12.31 11.30
N CYS A 90 1.72 11.00 11.01
CA CYS A 90 0.61 10.32 10.36
C CYS A 90 0.49 8.86 10.78
N THR A 91 -0.65 8.24 10.49
CA THR A 91 -0.77 6.79 10.36
C THR A 91 -0.48 6.43 8.91
N LEU A 92 0.56 5.61 8.69
CA LEU A 92 0.96 5.19 7.37
C LEU A 92 0.34 3.83 7.06
N VAL A 93 -0.48 3.77 6.03
CA VAL A 93 -1.19 2.56 5.59
C VAL A 93 -0.58 2.11 4.28
N GLY A 94 0.04 0.94 4.27
CA GLY A 94 0.65 0.39 3.06
C GLY A 94 -0.06 -0.88 2.61
N HIS A 95 -0.63 -0.84 1.40
CA HIS A 95 -1.17 -2.01 0.74
C HIS A 95 -0.06 -2.76 0.02
N SER A 96 0.04 -4.06 0.25
CA SER A 96 0.97 -4.94 -0.47
C SER A 96 2.41 -4.37 -0.49
N MET A 97 2.94 -3.99 -1.65
CA MET A 97 4.24 -3.31 -1.81
C MET A 97 4.30 -1.99 -1.02
N GLY A 98 3.21 -1.22 -0.96
CA GLY A 98 3.15 -0.01 -0.12
C GLY A 98 3.44 -0.29 1.36
N GLY A 99 3.13 -1.50 1.84
CA GLY A 99 3.52 -1.97 3.18
C GLY A 99 5.04 -2.13 3.34
N TYR A 100 5.76 -2.52 2.29
CA TYR A 100 7.23 -2.57 2.33
C TYR A 100 7.82 -1.17 2.47
N VAL A 101 7.23 -0.19 1.77
CA VAL A 101 7.60 1.23 1.89
C VAL A 101 7.29 1.76 3.29
N ALA A 102 6.10 1.43 3.82
CA ALA A 102 5.69 1.84 5.17
C ALA A 102 6.63 1.27 6.25
N LEU A 103 7.14 0.06 6.07
CA LEU A 103 8.12 -0.54 6.98
C LEU A 103 9.51 0.12 6.87
N ALA A 104 9.96 0.45 5.65
CA ALA A 104 11.19 1.23 5.46
C ALA A 104 11.07 2.62 6.09
N PHE A 105 9.91 3.26 5.98
CA PHE A 105 9.61 4.52 6.64
C PHE A 105 9.61 4.37 8.18
N CYS A 106 8.99 3.32 8.70
CA CYS A 106 8.96 3.04 10.14
C CYS A 106 10.37 2.83 10.72
N GLU A 107 11.27 2.22 9.96
CA GLU A 107 12.68 2.04 10.35
C GLU A 107 13.45 3.36 10.36
N LYS A 108 13.25 4.22 9.35
CA LYS A 108 14.02 5.47 9.16
C LYS A 108 13.47 6.66 9.96
N TYR A 109 12.15 6.74 10.10
CA TYR A 109 11.44 7.91 10.63
C TYR A 109 10.34 7.53 11.63
N PRO A 110 10.62 6.69 12.66
CA PRO A 110 9.58 6.21 13.58
C PRO A 110 8.88 7.35 14.36
N GLU A 111 9.57 8.47 14.58
CA GLU A 111 9.02 9.66 15.25
C GLU A 111 7.94 10.37 14.42
N ARG A 112 7.88 10.12 13.12
CA ARG A 112 6.88 10.68 12.19
C ARG A 112 5.58 9.86 12.16
N LEU A 113 5.51 8.75 12.90
CA LEU A 113 4.37 7.82 12.88
C LEU A 113 3.55 7.85 14.16
N ASP A 114 2.24 7.93 14.01
CA ASP A 114 1.25 7.60 15.03
C ASP A 114 0.90 6.11 15.01
N GLY A 115 1.12 5.46 13.88
CA GLY A 115 0.97 4.03 13.66
C GLY A 115 1.37 3.62 12.26
N VAL A 116 1.63 2.34 12.07
CA VAL A 116 1.87 1.69 10.78
C VAL A 116 0.86 0.58 10.56
N VAL A 117 0.29 0.53 9.37
CA VAL A 117 -0.72 -0.46 8.99
C VAL A 117 -0.21 -1.24 7.78
N LEU A 118 -0.17 -2.55 7.90
CA LEU A 118 0.09 -3.48 6.82
C LEU A 118 -1.25 -4.04 6.34
N LEU A 119 -1.70 -3.58 5.20
CA LEU A 119 -2.91 -4.06 4.54
C LEU A 119 -2.50 -5.06 3.45
N SER A 120 -2.79 -6.34 3.69
CA SER A 120 -2.36 -7.45 2.82
C SER A 120 -0.86 -7.38 2.48
N SER A 121 -0.01 -7.22 3.50
CA SER A 121 1.45 -7.04 3.36
C SER A 121 2.23 -7.85 4.39
N THR A 122 3.56 -7.91 4.24
CA THR A 122 4.45 -8.71 5.09
C THR A 122 5.76 -7.98 5.37
N PRO A 123 6.37 -8.14 6.56
CA PRO A 123 7.72 -7.65 6.86
C PRO A 123 8.85 -8.51 6.28
N ASP A 124 8.54 -9.66 5.66
CA ASP A 124 9.56 -10.59 5.16
C ASP A 124 10.31 -10.02 3.95
N ALA A 125 11.57 -10.39 3.82
CA ALA A 125 12.28 -10.31 2.55
C ALA A 125 11.68 -11.27 1.52
N ASP A 126 11.96 -11.04 0.23
CA ASP A 126 11.61 -12.01 -0.81
C ASP A 126 12.42 -13.31 -0.62
N THR A 127 11.75 -14.45 -0.76
CA THR A 127 12.39 -15.74 -0.93
C THR A 127 13.12 -15.78 -2.27
N ASP A 128 14.06 -16.71 -2.44
CA ASP A 128 14.79 -16.88 -3.71
C ASP A 128 13.82 -17.13 -4.87
N GLU A 129 12.76 -17.91 -4.65
CA GLU A 129 11.72 -18.15 -5.64
C GLU A 129 10.98 -16.85 -6.03
N LYS A 130 10.61 -16.01 -5.05
CA LYS A 130 9.99 -14.72 -5.33
C LYS A 130 10.92 -13.79 -6.09
N LYS A 131 12.22 -13.78 -5.76
CA LYS A 131 13.22 -12.99 -6.50
C LYS A 131 13.35 -13.45 -7.95
N GLU A 132 13.39 -14.77 -8.19
CA GLU A 132 13.41 -15.33 -9.54
C GLU A 132 12.14 -14.95 -10.34
N ASN A 133 10.96 -14.98 -9.71
CA ASN A 133 9.72 -14.57 -10.35
C ASN A 133 9.77 -13.08 -10.73
N ARG A 134 10.23 -12.19 -9.84
CA ARG A 134 10.41 -10.76 -10.16
C ARG A 134 11.42 -10.54 -11.29
N LEU A 135 12.51 -11.31 -11.33
CA LEU A 135 13.46 -11.23 -12.45
C LEU A 135 12.84 -11.67 -13.79
N ARG A 136 11.89 -12.63 -13.78
CA ARG A 136 11.11 -12.99 -14.98
C ARG A 136 10.15 -11.88 -15.38
N GLU A 137 9.47 -11.24 -14.42
CA GLU A 137 8.59 -10.11 -14.67
C GLU A 137 9.36 -8.92 -15.25
N ILE A 138 10.54 -8.57 -14.72
CA ILE A 138 11.42 -7.54 -15.29
C ILE A 138 11.70 -7.82 -16.77
N LYS A 139 12.09 -9.05 -17.11
CA LYS A 139 12.36 -9.43 -18.50
C LYS A 139 11.13 -9.32 -19.41
N LEU A 140 9.94 -9.62 -18.88
CA LEU A 140 8.69 -9.46 -19.62
C LEU A 140 8.40 -7.98 -19.90
N VAL A 141 8.52 -7.14 -18.88
CA VAL A 141 8.30 -5.69 -18.98
C VAL A 141 9.31 -5.06 -19.94
N GLU A 142 10.61 -5.34 -19.78
CA GLU A 142 11.67 -4.82 -20.66
C GLU A 142 11.52 -5.31 -22.13
N ALA A 143 10.80 -6.41 -22.36
CA ALA A 143 10.45 -6.90 -23.68
C ALA A 143 9.13 -6.29 -24.22
N GLY A 144 8.53 -5.31 -23.54
CA GLY A 144 7.26 -4.69 -23.91
C GLY A 144 6.05 -5.62 -23.77
N LYS A 145 6.10 -6.56 -22.81
CA LYS A 145 5.05 -7.58 -22.57
C LYS A 145 4.36 -7.41 -21.22
N LYS A 146 4.23 -6.19 -20.72
CA LYS A 146 3.53 -5.91 -19.45
C LYS A 146 2.05 -6.31 -19.48
N ASP A 147 1.45 -6.43 -20.65
CA ASP A 147 0.09 -6.94 -20.83
C ASP A 147 -0.10 -8.35 -20.24
N ALA A 148 0.95 -9.16 -20.21
CA ALA A 148 0.90 -10.46 -19.55
C ALA A 148 0.71 -10.35 -18.03
N LEU A 149 1.29 -9.31 -17.39
CA LEU A 149 1.09 -9.01 -15.97
C LEU A 149 -0.28 -8.40 -15.73
N ALA A 150 -0.69 -7.44 -16.57
CA ALA A 150 -1.97 -6.77 -16.47
C ALA A 150 -3.16 -7.73 -16.51
N ARG A 151 -3.07 -8.82 -17.27
CA ARG A 151 -4.15 -9.83 -17.37
C ARG A 151 -4.29 -10.75 -16.17
N VAL A 152 -3.24 -10.91 -15.38
CA VAL A 152 -3.18 -11.95 -14.34
C VAL A 152 -3.20 -11.35 -12.93
N ALA A 153 -2.40 -10.30 -12.70
CA ALA A 153 -2.19 -9.79 -11.35
C ALA A 153 -3.45 -9.19 -10.69
N PRO A 154 -4.26 -8.34 -11.38
CA PRO A 154 -5.45 -7.77 -10.77
C PRO A 154 -6.48 -8.83 -10.37
N GLU A 155 -6.80 -9.76 -11.28
CA GLU A 155 -7.77 -10.81 -11.00
C GLU A 155 -7.32 -11.74 -9.87
N ALA A 156 -6.02 -12.07 -9.81
CA ALA A 156 -5.44 -12.90 -8.76
C ALA A 156 -5.52 -12.25 -7.36
N GLY A 157 -5.56 -10.91 -7.30
CA GLY A 157 -5.71 -10.16 -6.05
C GLY A 157 -7.10 -10.23 -5.44
N VAL A 158 -8.15 -10.46 -6.24
CA VAL A 158 -9.54 -10.50 -5.76
C VAL A 158 -9.95 -11.92 -5.38
N ALA A 159 -10.65 -12.09 -4.25
CA ALA A 159 -11.20 -13.37 -3.83
C ALA A 159 -12.08 -13.97 -4.94
N PRO A 160 -11.97 -15.28 -5.23
CA PRO A 160 -12.70 -15.90 -6.34
C PRO A 160 -14.21 -15.66 -6.33
N GLU A 161 -14.83 -15.63 -5.15
CA GLU A 161 -16.26 -15.38 -5.00
C GLU A 161 -16.68 -13.95 -5.36
N HIS A 162 -15.76 -12.98 -5.27
CA HIS A 162 -16.02 -11.57 -5.57
C HIS A 162 -15.77 -11.20 -7.04
N ARG A 163 -14.93 -11.93 -7.78
CA ARG A 163 -14.58 -11.61 -9.18
C ARG A 163 -15.78 -11.37 -10.09
N PRO A 164 -16.91 -12.13 -10.00
CA PRO A 164 -18.05 -11.89 -10.88
C PRO A 164 -18.73 -10.52 -10.65
N ARG A 165 -18.69 -9.97 -9.44
CA ARG A 165 -19.30 -8.68 -9.08
C ARG A 165 -18.33 -7.50 -9.20
N MET A 166 -17.03 -7.74 -9.20
CA MET A 166 -15.95 -6.74 -9.23
C MET A 166 -15.24 -6.66 -10.58
N ARG A 167 -15.99 -6.85 -11.66
CA ARG A 167 -15.40 -6.84 -13.02
C ARG A 167 -14.91 -5.46 -13.42
N ASP A 168 -15.66 -4.43 -13.07
CA ASP A 168 -15.34 -3.05 -13.41
C ASP A 168 -14.10 -2.61 -12.63
N GLU A 169 -14.02 -2.91 -11.34
CA GLU A 169 -12.85 -2.62 -10.50
C GLU A 169 -11.60 -3.39 -10.95
N ILE A 170 -11.76 -4.66 -11.39
CA ILE A 170 -10.65 -5.43 -11.96
C ILE A 170 -10.19 -4.82 -13.28
N GLU A 171 -11.11 -4.34 -14.12
CA GLU A 171 -10.76 -3.67 -15.38
C GLU A 171 -10.03 -2.35 -15.13
N ASP A 172 -10.46 -1.55 -14.16
CA ASP A 172 -9.76 -0.33 -13.73
C ASP A 172 -8.33 -0.62 -13.24
N LEU A 173 -8.13 -1.71 -12.48
CA LEU A 173 -6.79 -2.15 -12.07
C LEU A 173 -5.93 -2.56 -13.28
N VAL A 174 -6.51 -3.24 -14.26
CA VAL A 174 -5.83 -3.60 -15.51
C VAL A 174 -5.39 -2.33 -16.26
N GLU A 175 -6.25 -1.32 -16.36
CA GLU A 175 -5.93 -0.05 -17.00
C GLU A 175 -4.78 0.67 -16.30
N GLN A 176 -4.71 0.65 -14.97
CA GLN A 176 -3.60 1.24 -14.21
C GLN A 176 -2.25 0.61 -14.58
N VAL A 177 -2.20 -0.70 -14.84
CA VAL A 177 -0.97 -1.36 -15.32
C VAL A 177 -0.57 -0.82 -16.69
N PHE A 178 -1.53 -0.60 -17.60
CA PHE A 178 -1.23 -0.13 -18.94
C PHE A 178 -0.68 1.31 -18.98
N VAL A 179 -1.17 2.18 -18.10
CA VAL A 179 -0.70 3.58 -18.06
C VAL A 179 0.62 3.75 -17.30
N THR A 180 1.01 2.77 -16.46
CA THR A 180 2.29 2.80 -15.74
C THR A 180 3.46 2.56 -16.71
N GLU A 181 4.53 3.35 -16.61
CA GLU A 181 5.71 3.22 -17.45
C GLU A 181 6.47 1.91 -17.17
N ASP A 182 6.94 1.25 -18.23
CA ASP A 182 7.69 -0.01 -18.14
C ASP A 182 8.95 0.12 -17.27
N GLU A 183 9.65 1.25 -17.40
CA GLU A 183 10.83 1.59 -16.60
C GLU A 183 10.48 1.70 -15.10
N GLY A 184 9.32 2.27 -14.77
CA GLY A 184 8.82 2.39 -13.40
C GLY A 184 8.55 1.02 -12.78
N ILE A 185 7.84 0.16 -13.51
CA ILE A 185 7.56 -1.23 -13.08
C ILE A 185 8.88 -1.98 -12.83
N ALA A 186 9.82 -1.91 -13.78
CA ALA A 186 11.10 -2.59 -13.68
C ALA A 186 11.96 -2.06 -12.50
N ALA A 187 12.00 -0.73 -12.30
CA ALA A 187 12.74 -0.10 -11.21
C ALA A 187 12.19 -0.53 -9.84
N LEU A 188 10.86 -0.61 -9.69
CA LEU A 188 10.22 -1.06 -8.47
C LEU A 188 10.46 -2.54 -8.20
N LEU A 189 10.35 -3.42 -9.21
CA LEU A 189 10.65 -4.85 -9.07
C LEU A 189 12.07 -5.07 -8.54
N ARG A 190 13.05 -4.31 -9.05
CA ARG A 190 14.43 -4.37 -8.55
C ARG A 190 14.51 -3.94 -7.08
N GLY A 191 13.85 -2.85 -6.70
CA GLY A 191 13.79 -2.41 -5.31
C GLY A 191 13.15 -3.43 -4.37
N MET A 192 12.09 -4.11 -4.82
CA MET A 192 11.48 -5.19 -4.03
C MET A 192 12.41 -6.39 -3.84
N ILE A 193 13.22 -6.75 -4.84
CA ILE A 193 14.23 -7.84 -4.72
C ILE A 193 15.27 -7.52 -3.65
N GLU A 194 15.66 -6.23 -3.54
CA GLU A 194 16.73 -5.79 -2.63
C GLU A 194 16.26 -5.59 -1.19
N ARG A 195 14.93 -5.53 -0.95
CA ARG A 195 14.43 -5.20 0.38
C ARG A 195 14.86 -6.22 1.45
N PRO A 196 15.33 -5.75 2.62
CA PRO A 196 15.68 -6.63 3.73
C PRO A 196 14.43 -7.17 4.46
N ASP A 197 14.64 -8.23 5.26
CA ASP A 197 13.68 -8.66 6.27
C ASP A 197 13.59 -7.61 7.38
N ARG A 198 12.35 -7.21 7.72
CA ARG A 198 12.06 -6.20 8.75
C ARG A 198 11.30 -6.76 9.96
N ASN A 199 11.21 -8.08 10.10
CA ASN A 199 10.53 -8.71 11.24
C ASN A 199 11.11 -8.27 12.58
N GLU A 200 12.44 -8.29 12.72
CA GLU A 200 13.11 -7.93 13.97
C GLU A 200 12.96 -6.43 14.28
N MET A 201 13.12 -5.58 13.26
CA MET A 201 12.88 -4.14 13.40
C MET A 201 11.46 -3.89 13.92
N LEU A 202 10.45 -4.52 13.30
CA LEU A 202 9.05 -4.32 13.62
C LEU A 202 8.70 -4.83 15.03
N ARG A 203 9.26 -5.98 15.46
CA ARG A 203 9.10 -6.49 16.84
C ARG A 203 9.66 -5.55 17.91
N ARG A 204 10.72 -4.82 17.60
CA ARG A 204 11.36 -3.85 18.54
C ARG A 204 10.78 -2.45 18.45
N SER A 205 10.01 -2.16 17.43
CA SER A 205 9.43 -0.84 17.21
C SER A 205 8.41 -0.49 18.28
N ALA A 206 8.50 0.73 18.82
CA ALA A 206 7.49 1.30 19.71
C ALA A 206 6.28 1.88 18.94
N VAL A 207 6.35 1.95 17.60
CA VAL A 207 5.25 2.41 16.76
C VAL A 207 4.09 1.40 16.83
N ARG A 208 2.88 1.91 17.01
CA ARG A 208 1.67 1.07 17.01
C ARG A 208 1.50 0.38 15.66
N GLN A 209 1.05 -0.87 15.67
CA GLN A 209 0.98 -1.72 14.48
C GLN A 209 -0.42 -2.29 14.32
N LEU A 210 -0.91 -2.31 13.07
CA LEU A 210 -2.11 -3.01 12.68
C LEU A 210 -1.82 -3.83 11.41
N PHE A 211 -2.17 -5.10 11.42
CA PHE A 211 -2.17 -5.94 10.23
C PHE A 211 -3.63 -6.24 9.86
N ILE A 212 -3.94 -6.07 8.58
CA ILE A 212 -5.26 -6.38 8.01
C ILE A 212 -5.04 -7.44 6.93
N PHE A 213 -5.66 -8.60 7.08
CA PHE A 213 -5.49 -9.73 6.17
C PHE A 213 -6.84 -10.23 5.65
N GLY A 214 -6.93 -10.46 4.35
CA GLY A 214 -8.03 -11.21 3.74
C GLY A 214 -7.80 -12.72 3.87
N LYS A 215 -8.84 -13.48 4.25
CA LYS A 215 -8.72 -14.93 4.42
C LYS A 215 -8.59 -15.70 3.11
N HIS A 216 -8.95 -15.07 1.99
CA HIS A 216 -8.87 -15.64 0.64
C HIS A 216 -7.76 -15.02 -0.21
N ASP A 217 -6.76 -14.40 0.45
CA ASP A 217 -5.63 -13.75 -0.22
C ASP A 217 -4.75 -14.77 -0.95
N GLY A 218 -4.65 -14.64 -2.27
CA GLY A 218 -3.83 -15.51 -3.12
C GLY A 218 -2.33 -15.22 -3.05
N TYR A 219 -1.93 -14.02 -2.58
CA TYR A 219 -0.52 -13.61 -2.45
C TYR A 219 0.04 -13.84 -1.04
N ILE A 220 -0.82 -13.72 -0.02
CA ILE A 220 -0.50 -14.02 1.38
C ILE A 220 -1.49 -15.07 1.89
N PRO A 221 -1.27 -16.36 1.66
CA PRO A 221 -2.17 -17.41 2.10
C PRO A 221 -2.47 -17.36 3.59
N LEU A 222 -3.67 -17.77 3.99
CA LEU A 222 -4.16 -17.70 5.37
C LEU A 222 -3.15 -18.24 6.39
N GLU A 223 -2.55 -19.40 6.13
CA GLU A 223 -1.52 -19.99 7.00
C GLU A 223 -0.32 -19.03 7.21
N LYS A 224 0.09 -18.34 6.16
CA LYS A 224 1.17 -17.34 6.24
C LYS A 224 0.74 -16.12 7.06
N ALA A 225 -0.48 -15.62 6.85
CA ALA A 225 -1.04 -14.51 7.60
C ALA A 225 -1.16 -14.85 9.10
N GLU A 226 -1.63 -16.05 9.44
CA GLU A 226 -1.70 -16.56 10.82
C GLU A 226 -0.31 -16.66 11.46
N ALA A 227 0.69 -17.16 10.71
CA ALA A 227 2.07 -17.21 11.19
C ALA A 227 2.64 -15.80 11.46
N LEU A 228 2.37 -14.82 10.61
CA LEU A 228 2.75 -13.43 10.82
C LEU A 228 2.07 -12.82 12.05
N ALA A 229 0.77 -13.05 12.22
CA ALA A 229 0.03 -12.61 13.40
C ALA A 229 0.62 -13.20 14.70
N ALA A 230 0.94 -14.48 14.70
CA ALA A 230 1.58 -15.14 15.85
C ALA A 230 2.99 -14.62 16.14
N ALA A 231 3.76 -14.25 15.08
CA ALA A 231 5.12 -13.72 15.22
C ALA A 231 5.18 -12.26 15.70
N HIS A 232 4.05 -11.52 15.63
CA HIS A 232 3.94 -10.11 16.03
C HIS A 232 2.79 -9.87 17.02
N PRO A 233 2.86 -10.45 18.25
CA PRO A 233 1.78 -10.40 19.23
C PRO A 233 1.45 -9.00 19.74
N GLN A 234 2.33 -8.00 19.53
CA GLN A 234 2.09 -6.59 19.85
C GLN A 234 1.25 -5.87 18.79
N ALA A 235 1.11 -6.42 17.59
CA ALA A 235 0.29 -5.85 16.54
C ALA A 235 -1.20 -6.16 16.79
N ARG A 236 -2.07 -5.20 16.48
CA ARG A 236 -3.50 -5.51 16.32
C ARG A 236 -3.68 -6.27 15.01
N ILE A 237 -4.59 -7.23 15.00
CA ILE A 237 -4.91 -8.02 13.81
C ILE A 237 -6.38 -7.82 13.47
N ALA A 238 -6.67 -7.51 12.21
CA ALA A 238 -8.02 -7.51 11.66
C ALA A 238 -8.10 -8.54 10.53
N TRP A 239 -9.11 -9.41 10.61
CA TRP A 239 -9.38 -10.41 9.58
C TRP A 239 -10.57 -9.98 8.74
N LEU A 240 -10.40 -10.03 7.42
CA LEU A 240 -11.45 -9.84 6.44
C LEU A 240 -11.90 -11.23 5.97
N GLU A 241 -13.12 -11.60 6.36
CA GLU A 241 -13.59 -12.98 6.23
C GLU A 241 -13.78 -13.43 4.78
N HIS A 242 -14.14 -12.48 3.90
CA HIS A 242 -14.51 -12.73 2.51
C HIS A 242 -13.54 -12.13 1.49
N SER A 243 -12.50 -11.44 1.94
CA SER A 243 -11.57 -10.73 1.05
C SER A 243 -10.38 -11.58 0.64
N GLY A 244 -9.91 -11.32 -0.58
CA GLY A 244 -8.59 -11.65 -1.06
C GLY A 244 -7.55 -10.61 -0.65
N HIS A 245 -6.73 -10.21 -1.61
CA HIS A 245 -5.65 -9.22 -1.42
C HIS A 245 -6.15 -7.78 -1.36
N MET A 246 -7.30 -7.51 -2.01
CA MET A 246 -7.86 -6.18 -2.20
C MET A 246 -8.93 -5.85 -1.14
N GLY A 247 -8.65 -6.12 0.13
CA GLY A 247 -9.63 -6.01 1.21
C GLY A 247 -10.33 -4.66 1.33
N PHE A 248 -9.69 -3.57 0.95
CA PHE A 248 -10.25 -2.22 0.92
C PHE A 248 -11.25 -1.99 -0.22
N LEU A 249 -11.25 -2.84 -1.26
CA LEU A 249 -12.26 -2.87 -2.32
C LEU A 249 -13.33 -3.94 -2.04
N GLU A 250 -12.94 -5.06 -1.45
CA GLU A 250 -13.81 -6.22 -1.26
C GLU A 250 -14.72 -6.11 -0.03
N GLU A 251 -14.18 -5.58 1.09
CA GLU A 251 -14.88 -5.34 2.37
C GLU A 251 -14.53 -3.94 2.90
N PRO A 252 -14.85 -2.84 2.15
CA PRO A 252 -14.39 -1.48 2.46
C PRO A 252 -14.85 -0.97 3.82
N GLU A 253 -16.08 -1.25 4.25
CA GLU A 253 -16.60 -0.79 5.53
C GLU A 253 -15.86 -1.43 6.72
N ILE A 254 -15.55 -2.73 6.62
CA ILE A 254 -14.85 -3.46 7.68
C ILE A 254 -13.40 -3.00 7.74
N THR A 255 -12.76 -2.84 6.58
CA THR A 255 -11.39 -2.33 6.46
C THR A 255 -11.27 -0.91 7.03
N ALA A 256 -12.18 -0.02 6.65
CA ALA A 256 -12.21 1.35 7.16
C ALA A 256 -12.45 1.40 8.67
N ARG A 257 -13.37 0.60 9.20
CA ARG A 257 -13.62 0.51 10.64
C ARG A 257 -12.38 0.07 11.40
N ALA A 258 -11.72 -1.00 10.95
CA ALA A 258 -10.48 -1.47 11.58
C ALA A 258 -9.39 -0.39 11.62
N LEU A 259 -9.27 0.38 10.55
CA LEU A 259 -8.33 1.49 10.41
C LEU A 259 -8.69 2.66 11.35
N LEU A 260 -9.94 3.11 11.34
CA LEU A 260 -10.43 4.20 12.17
C LEU A 260 -10.35 3.87 13.67
N ASP A 261 -10.72 2.66 14.07
CA ASP A 261 -10.59 2.17 15.45
C ASP A 261 -9.11 2.11 15.88
N PHE A 262 -8.22 1.73 14.99
CA PHE A 262 -6.78 1.77 15.24
C PHE A 262 -6.26 3.19 15.41
N MET A 263 -6.73 4.13 14.61
CA MET A 263 -6.38 5.54 14.72
C MET A 263 -6.99 6.19 15.95
N GLY A 264 -7.99 5.56 16.61
CA GLY A 264 -8.67 6.05 17.81
C GLY A 264 -9.64 7.19 17.48
N THR A 265 -10.24 7.20 16.30
CA THR A 265 -11.40 8.02 16.00
C THR A 265 -12.60 7.35 16.66
N GLU A 266 -13.25 8.03 17.61
CA GLU A 266 -14.51 7.54 18.16
C GLU A 266 -15.57 7.62 17.06
N ASN A 267 -16.30 6.52 16.87
CA ASN A 267 -17.51 6.56 16.04
C ASN A 267 -18.49 7.51 16.74
N GLU A 268 -18.66 8.73 16.22
CA GLU A 268 -19.85 9.50 16.56
C GLU A 268 -21.06 8.66 16.13
N PRO A 269 -22.01 8.37 17.03
CA PRO A 269 -23.21 7.66 16.64
C PRO A 269 -23.92 8.49 15.57
N GLU A 270 -24.24 7.88 14.44
CA GLU A 270 -25.06 8.50 13.39
C GLU A 270 -26.24 9.20 14.05
N SER A 271 -26.26 10.53 14.01
CA SER A 271 -27.42 11.33 14.40
C SER A 271 -28.53 11.02 13.39
N ARG A 272 -29.52 10.26 13.84
CA ARG A 272 -30.74 9.92 13.11
C ARG A 272 -31.54 11.18 12.72
#